data_d05615846a749207ebc90d3f4495f1c8
#
_entry.id   d05615846a749207ebc90d3f4495f1c8
#
_cell.length_a   1.000
_cell.length_b   1.000
_cell.length_c   1.000
_cell.angle_alpha   90.00
_cell.angle_beta   90.00
_cell.angle_gamma   90.00
#
_symmetry.space_group_name_H-M   'P 1'
#
loop_
_entity.id
_entity.type
_entity.pdbx_description
1 polymer ?
#
loop_
_entity_poly.entity_id
_entity_poly.type
_entity_poly.pdbx_seq_one_letter_code
_entity_poly.pdbx_strand_id
1 'polypeptide(L)'
;MTTRPSDATPLPLTRPSNVRWRILAAVMFMTFLTYLDRLNLSIAGQSIQHEMGFSTETMGWLLSAFLLGYALLQIPGGWLADRFGARDVLFAAVLWWSLFTALTAIAPRLPLARWFTVAWSFAIVRFLVGVGEASSQPSINKIVANWSGSGQRGFGTSFSIAGIGVSGAATPVLIAWIMQRWGWRSSFFVAGAAGVITAVVWRFYVTNHPAEHPGVNAEELALLSEESGIPLAPTGRPEKTPWKRLLASRSVMGLALGYFCQGFPIYFFHTWFFIYLVNIRHLSISKSSLLGTMPYIAIAALAPLGGLFSDFAVRRFGKRQGRRLAIATGMIASAILLWLGSNTRGDFAAILLLAAGAGFNLFAAVSFWAVCIDLTKEFTASVSGLMNTFGNLGGWLSPIVTAYLAAHYGWNRALLCASVVTLGAALFAFLIRADESLDRT
;
A
#
# COMPACT_ATOMS: atom_id res chain seq x y z
N MET A 1 -48.99 -44.35 17.37
CA MET A 1 -48.54 -43.92 16.04
C MET A 1 -47.47 -42.87 16.25
N THR A 2 -46.23 -43.28 16.23
CA THR A 2 -45.06 -42.37 16.38
C THR A 2 -44.59 -42.02 14.98
N THR A 3 -44.79 -40.76 14.59
CA THR A 3 -44.26 -40.21 13.35
C THR A 3 -42.73 -40.08 13.43
N ARG A 4 -42.02 -40.86 12.60
CA ARG A 4 -40.58 -40.73 12.38
C ARG A 4 -40.26 -39.31 11.81
N PRO A 5 -39.15 -38.67 12.25
CA PRO A 5 -38.70 -37.44 11.61
C PRO A 5 -38.29 -37.77 10.17
N SER A 6 -38.74 -36.91 9.23
CA SER A 6 -38.46 -37.01 7.80
C SER A 6 -36.96 -37.00 7.56
N ASP A 7 -36.48 -37.98 6.77
CA ASP A 7 -35.16 -38.03 6.15
C ASP A 7 -34.98 -36.77 5.29
N ALA A 8 -34.42 -35.72 5.89
CA ALA A 8 -33.88 -34.62 5.12
C ALA A 8 -32.66 -35.15 4.36
N THR A 9 -32.78 -35.39 3.08
CA THR A 9 -31.68 -35.70 2.19
C THR A 9 -30.61 -34.61 2.37
N PRO A 10 -29.36 -34.98 2.71
CA PRO A 10 -28.31 -33.96 2.80
C PRO A 10 -28.18 -33.28 1.44
N LEU A 11 -28.37 -31.96 1.41
CA LEU A 11 -28.11 -31.16 0.22
C LEU A 11 -26.68 -31.45 -0.26
N PRO A 12 -26.46 -31.64 -1.57
CA PRO A 12 -25.11 -31.90 -2.08
C PRO A 12 -24.20 -30.78 -1.64
N LEU A 13 -23.07 -31.14 -0.98
CA LEU A 13 -22.03 -30.20 -0.57
C LEU A 13 -21.50 -29.51 -1.84
N THR A 14 -22.05 -28.35 -2.15
CA THR A 14 -21.54 -27.52 -3.25
C THR A 14 -20.23 -26.89 -2.79
N ARG A 15 -19.25 -26.75 -3.71
CA ARG A 15 -17.96 -26.13 -3.37
C ARG A 15 -18.15 -24.62 -3.18
N PRO A 16 -17.36 -23.97 -2.28
CA PRO A 16 -17.36 -22.52 -2.17
C PRO A 16 -17.13 -21.85 -3.52
N SER A 17 -17.85 -20.78 -3.81
CA SER A 17 -17.82 -20.09 -5.11
C SER A 17 -16.49 -19.41 -5.43
N ASN A 18 -15.60 -19.24 -4.45
CA ASN A 18 -14.27 -18.63 -4.57
C ASN A 18 -14.29 -17.15 -5.08
N VAL A 19 -15.38 -16.45 -4.89
CA VAL A 19 -15.51 -15.03 -5.27
C VAL A 19 -14.52 -14.17 -4.50
N ARG A 20 -14.25 -14.50 -3.23
CA ARG A 20 -13.26 -13.79 -2.38
C ARG A 20 -11.90 -13.62 -3.09
N TRP A 21 -11.42 -14.63 -3.79
CA TRP A 21 -10.12 -14.56 -4.47
C TRP A 21 -10.13 -13.61 -5.65
N ARG A 22 -11.27 -13.51 -6.36
CA ARG A 22 -11.46 -12.53 -7.43
C ARG A 22 -11.51 -11.11 -6.89
N ILE A 23 -12.16 -10.90 -5.73
CA ILE A 23 -12.16 -9.60 -5.04
C ILE A 23 -10.74 -9.23 -4.59
N LEU A 24 -9.98 -10.15 -4.00
CA LEU A 24 -8.59 -9.91 -3.62
C LEU A 24 -7.68 -9.66 -4.83
N ALA A 25 -7.91 -10.32 -5.97
CA ALA A 25 -7.23 -10.00 -7.21
C ALA A 25 -7.58 -8.59 -7.73
N ALA A 26 -8.84 -8.16 -7.61
CA ALA A 26 -9.25 -6.80 -7.92
C ALA A 26 -8.59 -5.77 -6.99
N VAL A 27 -8.42 -6.09 -5.70
CA VAL A 27 -7.63 -5.30 -4.73
C VAL A 27 -6.18 -5.17 -5.18
N MET A 28 -5.53 -6.27 -5.59
CA MET A 28 -4.16 -6.23 -6.11
C MET A 28 -4.05 -5.33 -7.34
N PHE A 29 -4.98 -5.45 -8.28
CA PHE A 29 -5.02 -4.61 -9.48
C PHE A 29 -5.28 -3.13 -9.15
N MET A 30 -6.13 -2.84 -8.17
CA MET A 30 -6.36 -1.47 -7.70
C MET A 30 -5.07 -0.85 -7.14
N THR A 31 -4.33 -1.60 -6.33
CA THR A 31 -3.03 -1.14 -5.81
C THR A 31 -1.99 -1.00 -6.93
N PHE A 32 -2.02 -1.89 -7.93
CA PHE A 32 -1.19 -1.75 -9.12
C PHE A 32 -1.43 -0.39 -9.81
N LEU A 33 -2.68 0.02 -9.98
CA LEU A 33 -3.03 1.31 -10.61
C LEU A 33 -2.55 2.51 -9.79
N THR A 34 -2.74 2.50 -8.46
CA THR A 34 -2.25 3.61 -7.63
C THR A 34 -0.75 3.80 -7.77
N TYR A 35 0.03 2.72 -7.79
CA TYR A 35 1.48 2.80 -7.96
C TYR A 35 1.91 3.11 -9.39
N LEU A 36 1.13 2.70 -10.40
CA LEU A 36 1.33 3.12 -11.78
C LEU A 36 1.24 4.64 -11.91
N ASP A 37 0.21 5.27 -11.32
CA ASP A 37 0.03 6.72 -11.36
C ASP A 37 1.14 7.48 -10.62
N ARG A 38 1.62 6.95 -9.49
CA ARG A 38 2.74 7.53 -8.73
C ARG A 38 4.05 7.51 -9.52
N LEU A 39 4.37 6.37 -10.10
CA LEU A 39 5.62 6.18 -10.85
C LEU A 39 5.61 6.86 -12.22
N ASN A 40 4.42 7.07 -12.82
CA ASN A 40 4.29 7.71 -14.11
C ASN A 40 4.96 9.09 -14.16
N LEU A 41 4.72 9.95 -13.16
CA LEU A 41 5.37 11.26 -13.11
C LEU A 41 6.88 11.16 -12.93
N SER A 42 7.36 10.21 -12.14
CA SER A 42 8.81 10.01 -11.95
C SER A 42 9.50 9.63 -13.26
N ILE A 43 8.84 8.81 -14.08
CA ILE A 43 9.38 8.35 -15.38
C ILE A 43 9.25 9.45 -16.43
N ALA A 44 8.10 10.13 -16.51
CA ALA A 44 7.85 11.22 -17.44
C ALA A 44 8.57 12.52 -17.05
N GLY A 45 9.07 12.60 -15.81
CA GLY A 45 9.61 13.83 -15.20
C GLY A 45 10.74 14.46 -16.01
N GLN A 46 11.66 13.67 -16.55
CA GLN A 46 12.76 14.18 -17.36
C GLN A 46 12.26 14.84 -18.66
N SER A 47 11.28 14.24 -19.33
CA SER A 47 10.67 14.80 -20.54
C SER A 47 9.89 16.08 -20.25
N ILE A 48 9.16 16.11 -19.13
CA ILE A 48 8.43 17.29 -18.66
C ILE A 48 9.41 18.42 -18.30
N GLN A 49 10.48 18.10 -17.56
CA GLN A 49 11.51 19.05 -17.16
C GLN A 49 12.16 19.72 -18.39
N HIS A 50 12.53 18.94 -19.37
CA HIS A 50 13.15 19.44 -20.60
C HIS A 50 12.19 20.32 -21.43
N GLU A 51 10.94 19.86 -21.62
CA GLU A 51 9.96 20.59 -22.43
C GLU A 51 9.48 21.90 -21.77
N MET A 52 9.32 21.90 -20.44
CA MET A 52 8.82 23.05 -19.69
C MET A 52 9.94 23.98 -19.21
N GLY A 53 11.21 23.61 -19.36
CA GLY A 53 12.35 24.36 -18.84
C GLY A 53 12.41 24.42 -17.32
N PHE A 54 11.89 23.39 -16.62
CA PHE A 54 11.87 23.38 -15.15
C PHE A 54 13.24 23.07 -14.56
N SER A 55 13.59 23.78 -13.47
CA SER A 55 14.74 23.41 -12.68
C SER A 55 14.53 22.06 -11.95
N THR A 56 15.62 21.40 -11.57
CA THR A 56 15.56 20.19 -10.75
C THR A 56 14.82 20.42 -9.43
N GLU A 57 14.98 21.62 -8.85
CA GLU A 57 14.29 22.05 -7.65
C GLU A 57 12.77 22.12 -7.86
N THR A 58 12.32 22.73 -8.97
CA THR A 58 10.91 22.78 -9.35
C THR A 58 10.32 21.37 -9.49
N MET A 59 11.05 20.44 -10.13
CA MET A 59 10.62 19.05 -10.25
C MET A 59 10.49 18.37 -8.89
N GLY A 60 11.40 18.65 -7.96
CA GLY A 60 11.29 18.18 -6.57
C GLY A 60 9.99 18.63 -5.89
N TRP A 61 9.61 19.91 -6.05
CA TRP A 61 8.34 20.43 -5.55
C TRP A 61 7.11 19.74 -6.19
N LEU A 62 7.14 19.49 -7.48
CA LEU A 62 6.05 18.81 -8.20
C LEU A 62 5.85 17.37 -7.69
N LEU A 63 6.94 16.64 -7.46
CA LEU A 63 6.89 15.28 -6.89
C LEU A 63 6.37 15.29 -5.45
N SER A 64 6.79 16.31 -4.65
CA SER A 64 6.39 16.45 -3.25
C SER A 64 4.92 16.87 -3.08
N ALA A 65 4.36 17.60 -4.05
CA ALA A 65 2.97 18.08 -3.99
C ALA A 65 1.96 16.93 -3.87
N PHE A 66 2.20 15.82 -4.58
CA PHE A 66 1.40 14.61 -4.43
C PHE A 66 1.43 14.06 -3.01
N LEU A 67 2.63 13.90 -2.43
CA LEU A 67 2.81 13.35 -1.09
C LEU A 67 2.11 14.20 -0.02
N LEU A 68 2.11 15.52 -0.20
CA LEU A 68 1.42 16.44 0.71
C LEU A 68 -0.10 16.19 0.70
N GLY A 69 -0.72 16.14 -0.48
CA GLY A 69 -2.16 15.85 -0.61
C GLY A 69 -2.52 14.48 -0.06
N TYR A 70 -1.70 13.48 -0.38
CA TYR A 70 -1.87 12.11 0.07
C TYR A 70 -1.76 11.99 1.59
N ALA A 71 -0.74 12.58 2.23
CA ALA A 71 -0.53 12.48 3.67
C ALA A 71 -1.62 13.19 4.49
N LEU A 72 -2.03 14.39 4.05
CA LEU A 72 -3.02 15.20 4.76
C LEU A 72 -4.41 14.53 4.82
N LEU A 73 -4.81 13.83 3.75
CA LEU A 73 -6.16 13.29 3.61
C LEU A 73 -6.29 11.80 3.95
N GLN A 74 -5.24 11.12 4.41
CA GLN A 74 -5.30 9.70 4.75
C GLN A 74 -6.26 9.38 5.91
N ILE A 75 -6.18 10.17 6.99
CA ILE A 75 -7.07 10.00 8.15
C ILE A 75 -8.51 10.33 7.77
N PRO A 76 -8.82 11.48 7.14
CA PRO A 76 -10.15 11.75 6.61
C PRO A 76 -10.64 10.69 5.62
N GLY A 77 -9.77 10.22 4.72
CA GLY A 77 -10.10 9.18 3.74
C GLY A 77 -10.48 7.85 4.37
N GLY A 78 -9.75 7.43 5.41
CA GLY A 78 -10.09 6.25 6.19
C GLY A 78 -11.44 6.38 6.90
N TRP A 79 -11.68 7.54 7.53
CA TRP A 79 -12.97 7.82 8.16
C TRP A 79 -14.14 7.82 7.16
N LEU A 80 -13.94 8.39 5.97
CA LEU A 80 -14.95 8.34 4.90
C LEU A 80 -15.28 6.89 4.52
N ALA A 81 -14.25 6.03 4.38
CA ALA A 81 -14.44 4.62 4.01
C ALA A 81 -15.20 3.83 5.08
N ASP A 82 -14.96 4.10 6.37
CA ASP A 82 -15.72 3.48 7.45
C ASP A 82 -17.18 3.97 7.49
N ARG A 83 -17.42 5.25 7.17
CA ARG A 83 -18.74 5.88 7.27
C ARG A 83 -19.65 5.61 6.06
N PHE A 84 -19.11 5.67 4.86
CA PHE A 84 -19.87 5.62 3.60
C PHE A 84 -19.70 4.31 2.83
N GLY A 85 -18.86 3.41 3.35
CA GLY A 85 -18.52 2.14 2.70
C GLY A 85 -17.30 2.26 1.78
N ALA A 86 -16.38 1.31 1.95
CA ALA A 86 -15.08 1.34 1.28
C ALA A 86 -15.18 1.22 -0.25
N ARG A 87 -16.20 0.47 -0.77
CA ARG A 87 -16.45 0.33 -2.21
C ARG A 87 -16.74 1.68 -2.87
N ASP A 88 -17.68 2.43 -2.29
CA ASP A 88 -18.19 3.66 -2.92
C ASP A 88 -17.20 4.82 -2.74
N VAL A 89 -16.51 4.89 -1.60
CA VAL A 89 -15.44 5.85 -1.36
C VAL A 89 -14.28 5.60 -2.33
N LEU A 90 -13.87 4.35 -2.51
CA LEU A 90 -12.78 4.04 -3.43
C LEU A 90 -13.19 4.28 -4.90
N PHE A 91 -14.43 3.98 -5.28
CA PHE A 91 -14.96 4.32 -6.60
C PHE A 91 -14.86 5.83 -6.89
N ALA A 92 -15.37 6.66 -5.98
CA ALA A 92 -15.29 8.12 -6.12
C ALA A 92 -13.85 8.62 -6.16
N ALA A 93 -12.99 8.07 -5.30
CA ALA A 93 -11.58 8.39 -5.23
C ALA A 93 -10.85 8.06 -6.54
N VAL A 94 -11.10 6.87 -7.13
CA VAL A 94 -10.49 6.46 -8.41
C VAL A 94 -10.91 7.40 -9.54
N LEU A 95 -12.18 7.75 -9.63
CA LEU A 95 -12.64 8.72 -10.63
C LEU A 95 -11.98 10.08 -10.45
N TRP A 96 -11.87 10.55 -9.20
CA TRP A 96 -11.23 11.80 -8.87
C TRP A 96 -9.75 11.80 -9.30
N TRP A 97 -8.95 10.85 -8.84
CA TRP A 97 -7.53 10.88 -9.18
C TRP A 97 -7.29 10.58 -10.66
N SER A 98 -8.10 9.75 -11.31
CA SER A 98 -8.00 9.49 -12.74
C SER A 98 -8.23 10.75 -13.57
N LEU A 99 -9.20 11.58 -13.18
CA LEU A 99 -9.43 12.89 -13.78
C LEU A 99 -8.18 13.77 -13.65
N PHE A 100 -7.64 13.93 -12.45
CA PHE A 100 -6.47 14.78 -12.21
C PHE A 100 -5.19 14.18 -12.79
N THR A 101 -5.07 12.85 -12.88
CA THR A 101 -4.00 12.20 -13.62
C THR A 101 -4.06 12.58 -15.11
N ALA A 102 -5.21 12.48 -15.75
CA ALA A 102 -5.39 12.94 -17.14
C ALA A 102 -5.14 14.44 -17.30
N LEU A 103 -5.60 15.27 -16.35
CA LEU A 103 -5.35 16.73 -16.33
C LEU A 103 -3.85 17.06 -16.22
N THR A 104 -3.01 16.19 -15.64
CA THR A 104 -1.56 16.38 -15.62
C THR A 104 -0.98 16.52 -17.04
N ALA A 105 -1.53 15.79 -18.03
CA ALA A 105 -1.11 15.88 -19.43
C ALA A 105 -1.30 17.27 -20.05
N ILE A 106 -2.32 17.99 -19.61
CA ILE A 106 -2.68 19.32 -20.12
C ILE A 106 -2.46 20.44 -19.11
N ALA A 107 -1.78 20.17 -17.99
CA ALA A 107 -1.53 21.15 -16.93
C ALA A 107 -1.00 22.52 -17.44
N PRO A 108 -0.10 22.59 -18.48
CA PRO A 108 0.34 23.86 -19.01
C PRO A 108 -0.74 24.70 -19.70
N ARG A 109 -1.86 24.05 -20.11
CA ARG A 109 -2.98 24.70 -20.82
C ARG A 109 -4.14 25.07 -19.92
N LEU A 110 -4.12 24.62 -18.66
CA LEU A 110 -5.18 24.91 -17.70
C LEU A 110 -5.20 26.43 -17.35
N PRO A 111 -6.36 27.01 -17.01
CA PRO A 111 -6.47 28.39 -16.55
C PRO A 111 -5.52 28.72 -15.38
N LEU A 112 -5.23 27.74 -14.52
CA LEU A 112 -4.28 27.84 -13.41
C LEU A 112 -2.89 28.29 -13.86
N ALA A 113 -2.43 27.87 -15.04
CA ALA A 113 -1.14 28.27 -15.60
C ALA A 113 -1.11 29.76 -16.00
N ARG A 114 -2.25 30.38 -16.28
CA ARG A 114 -2.38 31.81 -16.58
C ARG A 114 -2.45 32.67 -15.31
N TRP A 115 -3.10 32.16 -14.25
CA TRP A 115 -3.27 32.90 -12.99
C TRP A 115 -2.04 32.82 -12.09
N PHE A 116 -1.28 31.73 -12.17
CA PHE A 116 -0.07 31.51 -11.39
C PHE A 116 1.13 31.30 -12.33
N THR A 117 1.63 30.06 -12.40
CA THR A 117 2.68 29.65 -13.34
C THR A 117 2.37 28.20 -13.80
N VAL A 118 3.04 27.77 -14.87
CA VAL A 118 2.94 26.39 -15.34
C VAL A 118 3.34 25.39 -14.24
N ALA A 119 4.38 25.70 -13.47
CA ALA A 119 4.81 24.85 -12.35
C ALA A 119 3.73 24.72 -11.26
N TRP A 120 3.09 25.83 -10.88
CA TRP A 120 1.97 25.79 -9.93
C TRP A 120 0.78 25.02 -10.45
N SER A 121 0.48 25.11 -11.75
CA SER A 121 -0.59 24.32 -12.36
C SER A 121 -0.33 22.81 -12.22
N PHE A 122 0.91 22.35 -12.51
CA PHE A 122 1.31 20.97 -12.25
C PHE A 122 1.22 20.61 -10.76
N ALA A 123 1.75 21.46 -9.86
CA ALA A 123 1.76 21.20 -8.43
C ALA A 123 0.34 21.04 -7.86
N ILE A 124 -0.58 21.91 -8.23
CA ILE A 124 -1.99 21.86 -7.79
C ILE A 124 -2.65 20.56 -8.30
N VAL A 125 -2.48 20.24 -9.59
CA VAL A 125 -3.04 19.01 -10.16
C VAL A 125 -2.48 17.78 -9.45
N ARG A 126 -1.16 17.73 -9.20
CA ARG A 126 -0.51 16.61 -8.49
C ARG A 126 -0.95 16.51 -7.03
N PHE A 127 -1.13 17.65 -6.36
CA PHE A 127 -1.72 17.69 -5.01
C PHE A 127 -3.13 17.07 -5.01
N LEU A 128 -3.96 17.41 -5.99
CA LEU A 128 -5.33 16.89 -6.11
C LEU A 128 -5.36 15.40 -6.49
N VAL A 129 -4.39 14.89 -7.25
CA VAL A 129 -4.20 13.43 -7.40
C VAL A 129 -3.95 12.79 -6.02
N GLY A 130 -3.04 13.36 -5.22
CA GLY A 130 -2.72 12.87 -3.87
C GLY A 130 -3.93 12.89 -2.94
N VAL A 131 -4.74 13.95 -2.98
CA VAL A 131 -6.01 14.05 -2.23
C VAL A 131 -6.95 12.89 -2.57
N GLY A 132 -7.14 12.58 -3.85
CA GLY A 132 -7.98 11.47 -4.29
C GLY A 132 -7.44 10.11 -3.85
N GLU A 133 -6.14 9.88 -4.03
CA GLU A 133 -5.53 8.60 -3.65
C GLU A 133 -5.46 8.36 -2.13
N ALA A 134 -5.58 9.39 -1.30
CA ALA A 134 -5.39 9.28 0.15
C ALA A 134 -6.31 8.24 0.81
N SER A 135 -7.54 8.08 0.31
CA SER A 135 -8.49 7.09 0.81
C SER A 135 -8.25 5.66 0.28
N SER A 136 -7.36 5.46 -0.71
CA SER A 136 -7.25 4.20 -1.43
C SER A 136 -6.80 3.05 -0.51
N GLN A 137 -5.65 3.16 0.14
CA GLN A 137 -5.13 2.07 0.97
C GLN A 137 -6.01 1.76 2.19
N PRO A 138 -6.54 2.76 2.94
CA PRO A 138 -7.52 2.50 3.99
C PRO A 138 -8.78 1.77 3.50
N SER A 139 -9.34 2.19 2.35
CA SER A 139 -10.51 1.54 1.75
C SER A 139 -10.22 0.12 1.30
N ILE A 140 -9.08 -0.10 0.64
CA ILE A 140 -8.60 -1.43 0.24
C ILE A 140 -8.49 -2.34 1.46
N ASN A 141 -7.88 -1.87 2.56
CA ASN A 141 -7.75 -2.67 3.76
C ASN A 141 -9.11 -3.00 4.40
N LYS A 142 -10.09 -2.11 4.32
CA LYS A 142 -11.46 -2.38 4.76
C LYS A 142 -12.15 -3.46 3.92
N ILE A 143 -11.97 -3.44 2.59
CA ILE A 143 -12.47 -4.51 1.71
C ILE A 143 -11.80 -5.83 2.06
N VAL A 144 -10.47 -5.85 2.22
CA VAL A 144 -9.75 -7.06 2.65
C VAL A 144 -10.27 -7.57 3.99
N ALA A 145 -10.56 -6.67 4.94
CA ALA A 145 -11.13 -7.03 6.24
C ALA A 145 -12.47 -7.77 6.11
N ASN A 146 -13.32 -7.30 5.21
CA ASN A 146 -14.67 -7.86 5.01
C ASN A 146 -14.65 -9.16 4.19
N TRP A 147 -13.65 -9.36 3.33
CA TRP A 147 -13.54 -10.49 2.40
C TRP A 147 -12.50 -11.54 2.81
N SER A 148 -11.87 -11.40 3.99
CA SER A 148 -10.88 -12.35 4.51
C SER A 148 -11.31 -12.91 5.85
N GLY A 149 -11.29 -14.22 5.99
CA GLY A 149 -11.48 -14.88 7.28
C GLY A 149 -10.37 -14.54 8.27
N SER A 150 -10.64 -14.70 9.57
CA SER A 150 -9.69 -14.33 10.64
C SER A 150 -8.36 -15.06 10.56
N GLY A 151 -8.34 -16.28 10.03
CA GLY A 151 -7.12 -17.08 9.81
C GLY A 151 -6.38 -16.79 8.51
N GLN A 152 -6.91 -15.88 7.65
CA GLN A 152 -6.38 -15.58 6.32
C GLN A 152 -6.17 -14.08 6.08
N ARG A 153 -6.26 -13.24 7.11
CA ARG A 153 -6.13 -11.77 7.01
C ARG A 153 -4.77 -11.33 6.50
N GLY A 154 -3.70 -12.01 6.93
CA GLY A 154 -2.36 -11.77 6.45
C GLY A 154 -2.23 -12.08 4.96
N PHE A 155 -2.70 -13.24 4.53
CA PHE A 155 -2.67 -13.62 3.12
C PHE A 155 -3.57 -12.70 2.27
N GLY A 156 -4.79 -12.37 2.74
CA GLY A 156 -5.66 -11.40 2.07
C GLY A 156 -5.00 -10.04 1.87
N THR A 157 -4.35 -9.51 2.92
CA THR A 157 -3.62 -8.23 2.86
C THR A 157 -2.43 -8.29 1.90
N SER A 158 -1.79 -9.44 1.76
CA SER A 158 -0.63 -9.59 0.88
C SER A 158 -0.94 -9.32 -0.60
N PHE A 159 -2.19 -9.49 -1.05
CA PHE A 159 -2.59 -9.13 -2.42
C PHE A 159 -2.39 -7.64 -2.70
N SER A 160 -2.79 -6.78 -1.76
CA SER A 160 -2.54 -5.33 -1.89
C SER A 160 -1.04 -5.04 -1.93
N ILE A 161 -0.26 -5.61 -1.04
CA ILE A 161 1.20 -5.35 -0.99
C ILE A 161 1.91 -5.93 -2.22
N ALA A 162 1.52 -7.12 -2.71
CA ALA A 162 2.07 -7.68 -3.94
C ALA A 162 1.78 -6.77 -5.15
N GLY A 163 0.62 -6.10 -5.19
CA GLY A 163 0.27 -5.11 -6.20
C GLY A 163 1.29 -3.97 -6.30
N ILE A 164 1.88 -3.55 -5.18
CA ILE A 164 2.98 -2.56 -5.16
C ILE A 164 4.19 -3.08 -5.93
N GLY A 165 4.60 -4.33 -5.63
CA GLY A 165 5.76 -4.96 -6.27
C GLY A 165 5.54 -5.16 -7.76
N VAL A 166 4.39 -5.69 -8.16
CA VAL A 166 4.03 -5.91 -9.57
C VAL A 166 4.01 -4.58 -10.33
N SER A 167 3.41 -3.53 -9.74
CA SER A 167 3.40 -2.20 -10.35
C SER A 167 4.80 -1.63 -10.49
N GLY A 168 5.61 -1.68 -9.43
CA GLY A 168 6.98 -1.17 -9.46
C GLY A 168 7.87 -1.84 -10.50
N ALA A 169 7.64 -3.12 -10.77
CA ALA A 169 8.36 -3.84 -11.82
C ALA A 169 7.83 -3.54 -13.24
N ALA A 170 6.52 -3.47 -13.42
CA ALA A 170 5.89 -3.35 -14.74
C ALA A 170 5.78 -1.90 -15.25
N THR A 171 5.53 -0.94 -14.35
CA THR A 171 5.24 0.45 -14.74
C THR A 171 6.36 1.12 -15.53
N PRO A 172 7.67 0.99 -15.16
CA PRO A 172 8.73 1.63 -15.93
C PRO A 172 8.75 1.20 -17.40
N VAL A 173 8.55 -0.09 -17.64
CA VAL A 173 8.52 -0.65 -19.00
C VAL A 173 7.31 -0.18 -19.78
N LEU A 174 6.13 -0.25 -19.16
CA LEU A 174 4.86 0.15 -19.77
C LEU A 174 4.84 1.65 -20.12
N ILE A 175 5.21 2.50 -19.17
CA ILE A 175 5.21 3.94 -19.37
C ILE A 175 6.26 4.38 -20.39
N ALA A 176 7.49 3.82 -20.32
CA ALA A 176 8.52 4.11 -21.31
C ALA A 176 8.08 3.72 -22.73
N TRP A 177 7.42 2.56 -22.90
CA TRP A 177 6.88 2.12 -24.18
C TRP A 177 5.80 3.07 -24.73
N ILE A 178 4.87 3.53 -23.88
CA ILE A 178 3.85 4.50 -24.28
C ILE A 178 4.49 5.82 -24.67
N MET A 179 5.45 6.30 -23.88
CA MET A 179 6.12 7.58 -24.10
C MET A 179 6.93 7.61 -25.40
N GLN A 180 7.61 6.53 -25.75
CA GLN A 180 8.38 6.41 -26.98
C GLN A 180 7.50 6.50 -28.24
N ARG A 181 6.26 6.02 -28.17
CA ARG A 181 5.35 5.99 -29.33
C ARG A 181 4.49 7.24 -29.46
N TRP A 182 4.02 7.79 -28.34
CA TRP A 182 2.99 8.84 -28.32
C TRP A 182 3.35 10.05 -27.43
N GLY A 183 4.56 10.08 -26.90
CA GLY A 183 5.01 11.16 -26.02
C GLY A 183 4.51 11.01 -24.57
N TRP A 184 5.08 11.81 -23.67
CA TRP A 184 4.81 11.71 -22.23
C TRP A 184 3.36 12.02 -21.83
N ARG A 185 2.67 12.90 -22.57
CA ARG A 185 1.28 13.25 -22.29
C ARG A 185 0.34 12.05 -22.40
N SER A 186 0.60 11.19 -23.36
CA SER A 186 -0.20 9.98 -23.61
C SER A 186 -0.16 9.02 -22.43
N SER A 187 0.95 8.95 -21.68
CA SER A 187 1.04 8.09 -20.50
C SER A 187 0.03 8.49 -19.42
N PHE A 188 -0.22 9.78 -19.22
CA PHE A 188 -1.20 10.28 -18.27
C PHE A 188 -2.64 10.07 -18.74
N PHE A 189 -2.91 10.24 -20.04
CA PHE A 189 -4.24 9.94 -20.58
C PHE A 189 -4.56 8.44 -20.50
N VAL A 190 -3.60 7.58 -20.84
CA VAL A 190 -3.78 6.12 -20.75
C VAL A 190 -3.99 5.69 -19.30
N ALA A 191 -3.19 6.23 -18.37
CA ALA A 191 -3.34 5.93 -16.95
C ALA A 191 -4.71 6.40 -16.41
N GLY A 192 -5.13 7.63 -16.73
CA GLY A 192 -6.44 8.15 -16.34
C GLY A 192 -7.59 7.32 -16.93
N ALA A 193 -7.52 6.93 -18.21
CA ALA A 193 -8.52 6.08 -18.84
C ALA A 193 -8.57 4.68 -18.20
N ALA A 194 -7.42 4.08 -17.92
CA ALA A 194 -7.34 2.80 -17.20
C ALA A 194 -7.97 2.89 -15.80
N GLY A 195 -7.75 4.01 -15.10
CA GLY A 195 -8.38 4.27 -13.81
C GLY A 195 -9.90 4.36 -13.92
N VAL A 196 -10.45 5.11 -14.88
CA VAL A 196 -11.91 5.21 -15.10
C VAL A 196 -12.51 3.84 -15.42
N ILE A 197 -11.89 3.06 -16.33
CA ILE A 197 -12.36 1.69 -16.66
C ILE A 197 -12.38 0.84 -15.40
N THR A 198 -11.29 0.90 -14.61
CA THR A 198 -11.21 0.13 -13.35
C THR A 198 -12.25 0.59 -12.34
N ALA A 199 -12.52 1.89 -12.22
CA ALA A 199 -13.58 2.40 -11.34
C ALA A 199 -14.93 1.83 -11.71
N VAL A 200 -15.26 1.78 -13.01
CA VAL A 200 -16.50 1.21 -13.51
C VAL A 200 -16.59 -0.28 -13.17
N VAL A 201 -15.55 -1.07 -13.49
CA VAL A 201 -15.50 -2.50 -13.16
C VAL A 201 -15.62 -2.71 -11.64
N TRP A 202 -14.89 -1.93 -10.85
CA TRP A 202 -14.95 -1.96 -9.38
C TRP A 202 -16.36 -1.74 -8.85
N ARG A 203 -17.07 -0.72 -9.37
CA ARG A 203 -18.41 -0.34 -8.91
C ARG A 203 -19.45 -1.43 -9.13
N PHE A 204 -19.35 -2.15 -10.24
CA PHE A 204 -20.31 -3.18 -10.61
C PHE A 204 -19.94 -4.57 -10.08
N TYR A 205 -18.66 -4.85 -9.86
CA TYR A 205 -18.21 -6.17 -9.45
C TYR A 205 -17.97 -6.31 -7.94
N VAL A 206 -17.33 -5.30 -7.30
CA VAL A 206 -16.97 -5.40 -5.88
C VAL A 206 -18.13 -4.94 -5.01
N THR A 207 -18.36 -5.65 -3.88
CA THR A 207 -19.31 -5.25 -2.83
C THR A 207 -18.60 -5.00 -1.51
N ASN A 208 -19.22 -4.23 -0.61
CA ASN A 208 -18.64 -4.00 0.70
C ASN A 208 -18.61 -5.29 1.54
N HIS A 209 -19.66 -6.10 1.45
CA HIS A 209 -19.79 -7.35 2.21
C HIS A 209 -20.04 -8.54 1.28
N PRO A 210 -19.55 -9.74 1.65
CA PRO A 210 -19.78 -10.98 0.89
C PRO A 210 -21.26 -11.30 0.66
N ALA A 211 -22.13 -11.04 1.63
CA ALA A 211 -23.57 -11.29 1.52
C ALA A 211 -24.28 -10.45 0.46
N GLU A 212 -23.70 -9.32 0.05
CA GLU A 212 -24.24 -8.44 -0.97
C GLU A 212 -23.89 -8.90 -2.40
N HIS A 213 -22.96 -9.84 -2.54
CA HIS A 213 -22.43 -10.23 -3.85
C HIS A 213 -23.22 -11.39 -4.46
N PRO A 214 -23.83 -11.22 -5.64
CA PRO A 214 -24.74 -12.23 -6.23
C PRO A 214 -24.05 -13.55 -6.60
N GLY A 215 -22.73 -13.57 -6.74
CA GLY A 215 -21.95 -14.75 -7.09
C GLY A 215 -21.45 -15.55 -5.89
N VAL A 216 -21.70 -15.08 -4.63
CA VAL A 216 -21.30 -15.80 -3.41
C VAL A 216 -22.37 -16.80 -3.05
N ASN A 217 -21.98 -18.09 -2.94
CA ASN A 217 -22.90 -19.13 -2.51
C ASN A 217 -22.90 -19.31 -0.97
N ALA A 218 -23.88 -20.10 -0.48
CA ALA A 218 -24.07 -20.28 0.95
C ALA A 218 -22.83 -20.88 1.63
N GLU A 219 -22.11 -21.76 0.94
CA GLU A 219 -20.90 -22.42 1.46
C GLU A 219 -19.74 -21.43 1.65
N GLU A 220 -19.51 -20.53 0.68
CA GLU A 220 -18.49 -19.49 0.84
C GLU A 220 -18.89 -18.48 1.91
N LEU A 221 -20.19 -18.17 2.02
CA LEU A 221 -20.71 -17.30 3.04
C LEU A 221 -20.55 -17.91 4.43
N ALA A 222 -20.89 -19.18 4.62
CA ALA A 222 -20.70 -19.90 5.87
C ALA A 222 -19.22 -19.95 6.28
N LEU A 223 -18.34 -20.27 5.35
CA LEU A 223 -16.90 -20.31 5.57
C LEU A 223 -16.34 -18.94 5.98
N LEU A 224 -16.79 -17.86 5.37
CA LEU A 224 -16.38 -16.50 5.74
C LEU A 224 -16.98 -16.09 7.09
N SER A 225 -18.20 -16.53 7.45
CA SER A 225 -18.85 -16.20 8.72
C SER A 225 -18.18 -16.90 9.89
N GLU A 226 -17.91 -18.18 9.77
CA GLU A 226 -17.24 -18.97 10.81
C GLU A 226 -15.82 -18.47 11.05
N GLU A 227 -15.10 -18.14 9.97
CA GLU A 227 -13.72 -17.67 10.06
C GLU A 227 -13.60 -16.20 10.49
N SER A 228 -14.53 -15.33 10.12
CA SER A 228 -14.35 -13.88 10.32
C SER A 228 -14.87 -13.38 11.66
N GLY A 229 -15.92 -13.97 12.20
CA GLY A 229 -16.68 -13.41 13.33
C GLY A 229 -17.19 -11.98 13.02
N ILE A 230 -17.22 -11.57 11.75
CA ILE A 230 -17.75 -10.29 11.28
C ILE A 230 -19.20 -10.51 10.85
N PRO A 231 -20.13 -9.64 11.20
CA PRO A 231 -21.46 -9.67 10.61
C PRO A 231 -21.33 -9.58 9.09
N LEU A 232 -21.92 -10.55 8.39
CA LEU A 232 -21.84 -10.63 6.92
C LEU A 232 -22.66 -9.56 6.20
N ALA A 233 -23.51 -8.88 6.97
CA ALA A 233 -24.33 -7.76 6.53
C ALA A 233 -24.12 -6.54 7.45
N PRO A 234 -24.35 -5.32 6.98
CA PRO A 234 -24.24 -4.12 7.78
C PRO A 234 -25.20 -4.19 8.99
N THR A 235 -24.67 -4.15 10.21
CA THR A 235 -25.45 -4.09 11.44
C THR A 235 -25.58 -2.64 11.89
N GLY A 236 -26.59 -1.93 11.38
CA GLY A 236 -26.95 -0.60 11.90
C GLY A 236 -26.23 0.59 11.23
N ARG A 237 -26.48 1.79 11.78
CA ARG A 237 -25.82 3.04 11.34
C ARG A 237 -24.36 3.06 11.78
N PRO A 238 -23.42 3.56 10.95
CA PRO A 238 -22.01 3.68 11.33
C PRO A 238 -21.90 4.55 12.60
N GLU A 239 -21.29 4.00 13.64
CA GLU A 239 -21.02 4.75 14.87
C GLU A 239 -20.01 5.86 14.63
N LYS A 240 -20.02 6.88 15.51
CA LYS A 240 -19.01 7.94 15.47
C LYS A 240 -17.65 7.35 15.83
N THR A 241 -16.65 7.54 14.98
CA THR A 241 -15.29 7.05 15.21
C THR A 241 -14.74 7.59 16.53
N PRO A 242 -14.38 6.73 17.49
CA PRO A 242 -13.95 7.13 18.83
C PRO A 242 -12.48 7.56 18.85
N TRP A 243 -12.14 8.68 18.18
CA TRP A 243 -10.77 9.14 18.01
C TRP A 243 -9.95 9.21 19.30
N LYS A 244 -10.56 9.69 20.41
CA LYS A 244 -9.87 9.75 21.71
C LYS A 244 -9.42 8.36 22.17
N ARG A 245 -10.27 7.33 22.00
CA ARG A 245 -9.98 5.94 22.38
C ARG A 245 -8.91 5.33 21.46
N LEU A 246 -9.02 5.59 20.14
CA LEU A 246 -8.05 5.10 19.16
C LEU A 246 -6.65 5.67 19.42
N LEU A 247 -6.54 6.99 19.61
CA LEU A 247 -5.26 7.67 19.85
C LEU A 247 -4.67 7.35 21.23
N ALA A 248 -5.48 7.03 22.23
CA ALA A 248 -5.01 6.60 23.56
C ALA A 248 -4.58 5.13 23.60
N SER A 249 -4.90 4.32 22.56
CA SER A 249 -4.56 2.91 22.52
C SER A 249 -3.06 2.69 22.29
N ARG A 250 -2.43 1.94 23.22
CA ARG A 250 -1.02 1.52 23.08
C ARG A 250 -0.78 0.71 21.79
N SER A 251 -1.77 -0.11 21.39
CA SER A 251 -1.68 -0.93 20.18
C SER A 251 -1.70 -0.07 18.92
N VAL A 252 -2.57 0.94 18.86
CA VAL A 252 -2.64 1.88 17.73
C VAL A 252 -1.37 2.74 17.66
N MET A 253 -0.86 3.20 18.80
CA MET A 253 0.38 3.97 18.84
C MET A 253 1.60 3.11 18.45
N GLY A 254 1.69 1.87 18.95
CA GLY A 254 2.72 0.91 18.55
C GLY A 254 2.67 0.60 17.06
N LEU A 255 1.45 0.47 16.50
CA LEU A 255 1.20 0.29 15.08
C LEU A 255 1.68 1.50 14.26
N ALA A 256 1.33 2.70 14.66
CA ALA A 256 1.69 3.95 13.99
C ALA A 256 3.22 4.19 14.00
N LEU A 257 3.85 4.10 15.18
CA LEU A 257 5.30 4.27 15.32
C LEU A 257 6.09 3.15 14.64
N GLY A 258 5.60 1.91 14.72
CA GLY A 258 6.20 0.78 14.01
C GLY A 258 6.15 0.99 12.51
N TYR A 259 5.04 1.48 11.99
CA TYR A 259 4.87 1.73 10.56
C TYR A 259 5.63 2.97 10.06
N PHE A 260 5.84 3.99 10.93
CA PHE A 260 6.78 5.07 10.67
C PHE A 260 8.19 4.51 10.42
N CYS A 261 8.66 3.63 11.29
CA CYS A 261 9.97 2.99 11.14
C CYS A 261 10.04 2.07 9.91
N GLN A 262 8.92 1.41 9.55
CA GLN A 262 8.80 0.59 8.33
C GLN A 262 8.88 1.45 7.06
N GLY A 263 8.20 2.60 7.04
CA GLY A 263 8.18 3.51 5.90
C GLY A 263 9.55 4.12 5.59
N PHE A 264 10.35 4.39 6.62
CA PHE A 264 11.64 5.05 6.45
C PHE A 264 12.57 4.35 5.43
N PRO A 265 12.93 3.05 5.56
CA PRO A 265 13.83 2.39 4.62
C PRO A 265 13.21 2.18 3.23
N ILE A 266 11.88 2.00 3.12
CA ILE A 266 11.27 1.75 1.82
C ILE A 266 11.34 2.96 0.90
N TYR A 267 11.29 4.18 1.46
CA TYR A 267 11.43 5.40 0.67
C TYR A 267 12.86 5.64 0.17
N PHE A 268 13.89 5.04 0.80
CA PHE A 268 15.23 4.98 0.20
C PHE A 268 15.18 4.31 -1.19
N PHE A 269 14.45 3.19 -1.33
CA PHE A 269 14.31 2.50 -2.62
C PHE A 269 13.51 3.30 -3.64
N HIS A 270 12.55 4.12 -3.19
CA HIS A 270 11.75 4.97 -4.09
C HIS A 270 12.51 6.22 -4.56
N THR A 271 13.46 6.73 -3.79
CA THR A 271 14.09 8.03 -4.05
C THR A 271 15.57 7.93 -4.40
N TRP A 272 16.36 7.17 -3.64
CA TRP A 272 17.81 7.18 -3.70
C TRP A 272 18.43 5.95 -4.35
N PHE A 273 17.71 4.84 -4.43
CA PHE A 273 18.31 3.58 -4.84
C PHE A 273 18.91 3.62 -6.25
N PHE A 274 18.21 4.21 -7.21
CA PHE A 274 18.76 4.39 -8.58
C PHE A 274 20.03 5.25 -8.57
N ILE A 275 20.01 6.39 -7.87
CA ILE A 275 21.17 7.28 -7.74
C ILE A 275 22.32 6.56 -7.05
N TYR A 276 22.07 5.76 -6.05
CA TYR A 276 23.06 4.93 -5.37
C TYR A 276 23.71 3.93 -6.35
N LEU A 277 22.94 3.28 -7.22
CA LEU A 277 23.47 2.35 -8.22
C LEU A 277 24.40 3.06 -9.22
N VAL A 278 24.00 4.24 -9.73
CA VAL A 278 24.78 4.99 -10.72
C VAL A 278 26.01 5.63 -10.08
N ASN A 279 25.86 6.39 -8.99
CA ASN A 279 26.91 7.26 -8.48
C ASN A 279 27.86 6.54 -7.50
N ILE A 280 27.39 5.49 -6.80
CA ILE A 280 28.19 4.82 -5.76
C ILE A 280 28.67 3.45 -6.23
N ARG A 281 27.82 2.74 -6.97
CA ARG A 281 28.20 1.45 -7.55
C ARG A 281 28.74 1.56 -8.97
N HIS A 282 28.78 2.80 -9.53
CA HIS A 282 29.35 3.11 -10.84
C HIS A 282 28.77 2.26 -11.98
N LEU A 283 27.51 1.84 -11.84
CA LEU A 283 26.82 1.06 -12.88
C LEU A 283 26.33 1.99 -14.00
N SER A 284 26.30 1.47 -15.23
CA SER A 284 25.70 2.20 -16.34
C SER A 284 24.19 2.46 -16.07
N ILE A 285 23.67 3.53 -16.66
CA ILE A 285 22.26 3.90 -16.55
C ILE A 285 21.33 2.73 -16.92
N SER A 286 21.64 2.01 -18.02
CA SER A 286 20.85 0.86 -18.47
C SER A 286 20.85 -0.29 -17.45
N LYS A 287 22.01 -0.63 -16.86
CA LYS A 287 22.12 -1.66 -15.82
C LYS A 287 21.41 -1.20 -14.55
N SER A 288 21.54 0.06 -14.16
CA SER A 288 20.88 0.64 -12.98
C SER A 288 19.36 0.66 -13.12
N SER A 289 18.84 0.94 -14.32
CA SER A 289 17.40 0.86 -14.59
C SER A 289 16.87 -0.56 -14.45
N LEU A 290 17.56 -1.56 -14.97
CA LEU A 290 17.15 -2.95 -14.87
C LEU A 290 17.26 -3.46 -13.41
N LEU A 291 18.41 -3.25 -12.77
CA LEU A 291 18.65 -3.70 -11.40
C LEU A 291 17.84 -2.91 -10.36
N GLY A 292 17.45 -1.69 -10.71
CA GLY A 292 16.50 -0.87 -9.91
C GLY A 292 15.11 -1.47 -9.75
N THR A 293 14.73 -2.45 -10.59
CA THR A 293 13.46 -3.17 -10.46
C THR A 293 13.53 -4.31 -9.44
N MET A 294 14.72 -4.79 -9.08
CA MET A 294 14.89 -5.94 -8.19
C MET A 294 14.19 -5.80 -6.82
N PRO A 295 14.23 -4.65 -6.12
CA PRO A 295 13.48 -4.47 -4.89
C PRO A 295 11.98 -4.73 -5.06
N TYR A 296 11.39 -4.27 -6.16
CA TYR A 296 9.97 -4.46 -6.45
C TYR A 296 9.61 -5.92 -6.78
N ILE A 297 10.49 -6.63 -7.48
CA ILE A 297 10.36 -8.08 -7.73
C ILE A 297 10.42 -8.84 -6.38
N ALA A 298 11.37 -8.48 -5.51
CA ALA A 298 11.47 -9.07 -4.19
C ALA A 298 10.21 -8.79 -3.34
N ILE A 299 9.63 -7.59 -3.41
CA ILE A 299 8.37 -7.24 -2.76
C ILE A 299 7.23 -8.12 -3.28
N ALA A 300 7.08 -8.23 -4.59
CA ALA A 300 6.02 -9.04 -5.20
C ALA A 300 6.09 -10.52 -4.77
N ALA A 301 7.31 -11.07 -4.62
CA ALA A 301 7.52 -12.44 -4.19
C ALA A 301 7.38 -12.64 -2.67
N LEU A 302 7.93 -11.75 -1.86
CA LEU A 302 8.01 -11.93 -0.41
C LEU A 302 6.76 -11.46 0.35
N ALA A 303 5.96 -10.55 -0.20
CA ALA A 303 4.74 -10.10 0.47
C ALA A 303 3.70 -11.24 0.64
N PRO A 304 3.40 -12.10 -0.37
CA PRO A 304 2.53 -13.26 -0.16
C PRO A 304 3.08 -14.24 0.88
N LEU A 305 4.39 -14.48 0.88
CA LEU A 305 5.05 -15.32 1.88
C LEU A 305 4.92 -14.72 3.28
N GLY A 306 5.01 -13.39 3.41
CA GLY A 306 4.76 -12.67 4.65
C GLY A 306 3.34 -12.87 5.19
N GLY A 307 2.36 -12.84 4.29
CA GLY A 307 0.96 -13.10 4.62
C GLY A 307 0.74 -14.52 5.11
N LEU A 308 1.24 -15.52 4.37
CA LEU A 308 1.16 -16.92 4.75
C LEU A 308 1.86 -17.19 6.08
N PHE A 309 3.07 -16.65 6.27
CA PHE A 309 3.80 -16.78 7.53
C PHE A 309 3.08 -16.13 8.70
N SER A 310 2.52 -14.94 8.50
CA SER A 310 1.75 -14.22 9.51
C SER A 310 0.52 -15.02 9.96
N ASP A 311 -0.21 -15.59 9.00
CA ASP A 311 -1.41 -16.39 9.32
C ASP A 311 -1.05 -17.75 9.94
N PHE A 312 0.04 -18.38 9.49
CA PHE A 312 0.60 -19.57 10.14
C PHE A 312 0.97 -19.29 11.60
N ALA A 313 1.69 -18.19 11.85
CA ALA A 313 2.10 -17.78 13.18
C ALA A 313 0.91 -17.46 14.08
N VAL A 314 -0.13 -16.83 13.54
CA VAL A 314 -1.39 -16.57 14.27
C VAL A 314 -2.10 -17.87 14.65
N ARG A 315 -2.20 -18.84 13.75
CA ARG A 315 -2.78 -20.16 14.04
C ARG A 315 -2.01 -20.92 15.12
N ARG A 316 -0.69 -20.80 15.12
CA ARG A 316 0.20 -21.56 16.04
C ARG A 316 0.36 -20.91 17.41
N PHE A 317 0.41 -19.57 17.48
CA PHE A 317 0.78 -18.80 18.67
C PHE A 317 -0.28 -17.78 19.12
N GLY A 318 -1.45 -17.76 18.48
CA GLY A 318 -2.49 -16.75 18.70
C GLY A 318 -2.18 -15.40 18.05
N LYS A 319 -3.20 -14.53 17.99
CA LYS A 319 -3.13 -13.25 17.25
C LYS A 319 -2.00 -12.36 17.75
N ARG A 320 -1.88 -12.17 19.07
CA ARG A 320 -0.89 -11.27 19.68
C ARG A 320 0.52 -11.68 19.34
N GLN A 321 0.89 -12.93 19.62
CA GLN A 321 2.26 -13.41 19.42
C GLN A 321 2.55 -13.64 17.94
N GLY A 322 1.58 -14.18 17.20
CA GLY A 322 1.74 -14.45 15.76
C GLY A 322 2.01 -13.19 14.94
N ARG A 323 1.23 -12.12 15.16
CA ARG A 323 1.47 -10.84 14.46
C ARG A 323 2.78 -10.19 14.84
N ARG A 324 3.14 -10.20 16.13
CA ARG A 324 4.44 -9.71 16.61
C ARG A 324 5.61 -10.46 15.98
N LEU A 325 5.54 -11.78 15.96
CA LEU A 325 6.56 -12.64 15.37
C LEU A 325 6.75 -12.33 13.88
N ALA A 326 5.68 -12.22 13.12
CA ALA A 326 5.75 -11.93 11.69
C ALA A 326 6.35 -10.54 11.41
N ILE A 327 5.97 -9.51 12.17
CA ILE A 327 6.55 -8.16 12.08
C ILE A 327 8.05 -8.23 12.44
N ALA A 328 8.38 -8.82 13.59
CA ALA A 328 9.77 -8.87 14.06
C ALA A 328 10.67 -9.63 13.09
N THR A 329 10.25 -10.79 12.60
CA THR A 329 11.02 -11.60 11.65
C THR A 329 11.31 -10.82 10.37
N GLY A 330 10.30 -10.19 9.77
CA GLY A 330 10.49 -9.42 8.54
C GLY A 330 11.35 -8.18 8.77
N MET A 331 11.14 -7.42 9.86
CA MET A 331 11.90 -6.21 10.13
C MET A 331 13.35 -6.49 10.51
N ILE A 332 13.62 -7.51 11.31
CA ILE A 332 14.99 -7.92 11.66
C ILE A 332 15.72 -8.43 10.43
N ALA A 333 15.10 -9.29 9.62
CA ALA A 333 15.67 -9.77 8.37
C ALA A 333 15.96 -8.59 7.41
N SER A 334 15.02 -7.66 7.25
CA SER A 334 15.21 -6.44 6.45
C SER A 334 16.41 -5.62 6.96
N ALA A 335 16.50 -5.35 8.25
CA ALA A 335 17.59 -4.58 8.84
C ALA A 335 18.96 -5.24 8.61
N ILE A 336 19.07 -6.55 8.83
CA ILE A 336 20.30 -7.31 8.60
C ILE A 336 20.69 -7.26 7.11
N LEU A 337 19.74 -7.46 6.21
CA LEU A 337 19.99 -7.48 4.77
C LEU A 337 20.38 -6.08 4.23
N LEU A 338 19.79 -5.00 4.76
CA LEU A 338 20.19 -3.64 4.45
C LEU A 338 21.63 -3.37 4.92
N TRP A 339 21.96 -3.77 6.12
CA TRP A 339 23.31 -3.63 6.66
C TRP A 339 24.34 -4.46 5.89
N LEU A 340 24.06 -5.73 5.61
CA LEU A 340 24.93 -6.59 4.81
C LEU A 340 25.11 -6.02 3.40
N GLY A 341 24.03 -5.62 2.74
CA GLY A 341 24.06 -5.06 1.39
C GLY A 341 24.89 -3.78 1.30
N SER A 342 24.84 -2.92 2.34
CA SER A 342 25.66 -1.69 2.39
C SER A 342 27.16 -1.96 2.53
N ASN A 343 27.56 -3.07 3.16
CA ASN A 343 28.94 -3.44 3.40
C ASN A 343 29.51 -4.44 2.37
N THR A 344 28.68 -4.97 1.48
CA THR A 344 29.09 -5.93 0.47
C THR A 344 29.82 -5.23 -0.68
N ARG A 345 31.02 -5.70 -1.04
CA ARG A 345 31.85 -5.11 -2.12
C ARG A 345 31.34 -5.45 -3.52
N GLY A 346 30.86 -6.67 -3.75
CA GLY A 346 30.34 -7.11 -5.05
C GLY A 346 28.99 -6.47 -5.39
N ASP A 347 28.89 -5.80 -6.53
CA ASP A 347 27.70 -4.99 -6.90
C ASP A 347 26.43 -5.83 -6.98
N PHE A 348 26.47 -6.96 -7.68
CA PHE A 348 25.29 -7.82 -7.83
C PHE A 348 24.83 -8.40 -6.49
N ALA A 349 25.76 -8.87 -5.65
CA ALA A 349 25.44 -9.40 -4.33
C ALA A 349 24.85 -8.30 -3.41
N ALA A 350 25.44 -7.09 -3.44
CA ALA A 350 24.91 -5.95 -2.69
C ALA A 350 23.49 -5.59 -3.10
N ILE A 351 23.22 -5.53 -4.41
CA ILE A 351 21.90 -5.22 -4.95
C ILE A 351 20.88 -6.29 -4.56
N LEU A 352 21.26 -7.57 -4.65
CA LEU A 352 20.39 -8.69 -4.26
C LEU A 352 20.05 -8.64 -2.76
N LEU A 353 21.02 -8.35 -1.90
CA LEU A 353 20.80 -8.21 -0.46
C LEU A 353 19.89 -7.01 -0.14
N LEU A 354 20.14 -5.85 -0.76
CA LEU A 354 19.31 -4.66 -0.58
C LEU A 354 17.89 -4.90 -1.10
N ALA A 355 17.73 -5.54 -2.25
CA ALA A 355 16.43 -5.90 -2.81
C ALA A 355 15.67 -6.89 -1.91
N ALA A 356 16.35 -7.92 -1.40
CA ALA A 356 15.78 -8.83 -0.42
C ALA A 356 15.38 -8.09 0.87
N GLY A 357 16.18 -7.12 1.32
CA GLY A 357 15.88 -6.24 2.45
C GLY A 357 14.55 -5.47 2.24
N ALA A 358 14.34 -4.90 1.06
CA ALA A 358 13.07 -4.28 0.69
C ALA A 358 11.91 -5.28 0.69
N GLY A 359 12.13 -6.47 0.15
CA GLY A 359 11.13 -7.54 0.15
C GLY A 359 10.72 -7.98 1.56
N PHE A 360 11.68 -8.18 2.47
CA PHE A 360 11.40 -8.52 3.88
C PHE A 360 10.76 -7.37 4.65
N ASN A 361 11.03 -6.12 4.28
CA ASN A 361 10.33 -4.97 4.82
C ASN A 361 8.83 -5.05 4.51
N LEU A 362 8.45 -5.34 3.26
CA LEU A 362 7.06 -5.47 2.86
C LEU A 362 6.43 -6.81 3.28
N PHE A 363 7.22 -7.87 3.48
CA PHE A 363 6.80 -9.09 4.17
C PHE A 363 6.21 -8.76 5.55
N ALA A 364 6.88 -7.92 6.35
CA ALA A 364 6.38 -7.48 7.64
C ALA A 364 5.21 -6.50 7.52
N ALA A 365 5.21 -5.62 6.51
CA ALA A 365 4.16 -4.65 6.27
C ALA A 365 2.78 -5.29 6.18
N VAL A 366 2.67 -6.48 5.56
CA VAL A 366 1.44 -7.28 5.50
C VAL A 366 0.83 -7.48 6.89
N SER A 367 1.67 -7.77 7.90
CA SER A 367 1.20 -7.98 9.27
C SER A 367 0.75 -6.69 9.94
N PHE A 368 1.38 -5.54 9.65
CA PHE A 368 0.91 -4.24 10.15
C PHE A 368 -0.52 -3.93 9.65
N TRP A 369 -0.77 -4.14 8.36
CA TRP A 369 -2.11 -3.96 7.79
C TRP A 369 -3.12 -4.96 8.33
N ALA A 370 -2.73 -6.22 8.54
CA ALA A 370 -3.59 -7.24 9.15
C ALA A 370 -3.92 -6.92 10.62
N VAL A 371 -2.99 -6.29 11.37
CA VAL A 371 -3.24 -5.82 12.74
C VAL A 371 -4.32 -4.74 12.77
N CYS A 372 -4.39 -3.82 11.78
CA CYS A 372 -5.49 -2.86 11.70
C CYS A 372 -6.86 -3.56 11.68
N ILE A 373 -6.94 -4.67 10.93
CA ILE A 373 -8.15 -5.49 10.84
C ILE A 373 -8.44 -6.24 12.14
N ASP A 374 -7.38 -6.73 12.81
CA ASP A 374 -7.52 -7.48 14.06
C ASP A 374 -7.96 -6.60 15.24
N LEU A 375 -7.50 -5.32 15.28
CA LEU A 375 -7.82 -4.38 16.35
C LEU A 375 -9.24 -3.85 16.30
N THR A 376 -9.81 -3.66 15.12
CA THR A 376 -11.17 -3.14 14.97
C THR A 376 -11.77 -3.58 13.64
N LYS A 377 -13.05 -3.98 13.69
CA LYS A 377 -13.83 -4.33 12.50
C LYS A 377 -14.57 -3.12 11.95
N GLU A 378 -15.07 -2.25 12.85
CA GLU A 378 -15.85 -1.08 12.49
C GLU A 378 -14.99 0.05 11.93
N PHE A 379 -13.85 0.34 12.57
CA PHE A 379 -12.98 1.48 12.27
C PHE A 379 -11.67 1.08 11.58
N THR A 380 -11.67 -0.05 10.87
CA THR A 380 -10.48 -0.58 10.20
C THR A 380 -9.83 0.45 9.28
N ALA A 381 -10.61 1.16 8.47
CA ALA A 381 -10.06 2.14 7.54
C ALA A 381 -9.53 3.38 8.26
N SER A 382 -10.18 3.82 9.35
CA SER A 382 -9.68 4.94 10.18
C SER A 382 -8.34 4.61 10.83
N VAL A 383 -8.20 3.42 11.42
CA VAL A 383 -6.93 2.95 12.02
C VAL A 383 -5.85 2.76 10.94
N SER A 384 -6.22 2.21 9.79
CA SER A 384 -5.32 2.05 8.65
C SER A 384 -4.83 3.39 8.11
N GLY A 385 -5.72 4.38 8.00
CA GLY A 385 -5.38 5.74 7.60
C GLY A 385 -4.39 6.40 8.56
N LEU A 386 -4.63 6.27 9.88
CA LEU A 386 -3.72 6.78 10.90
C LEU A 386 -2.34 6.11 10.82
N MET A 387 -2.30 4.79 10.77
CA MET A 387 -1.04 4.03 10.61
C MET A 387 -0.28 4.47 9.36
N ASN A 388 -0.96 4.57 8.22
CA ASN A 388 -0.31 4.89 6.95
C ASN A 388 0.17 6.36 6.89
N THR A 389 -0.51 7.29 7.58
CA THR A 389 -0.03 8.66 7.77
C THR A 389 1.35 8.66 8.44
N PHE A 390 1.54 7.88 9.50
CA PHE A 390 2.84 7.77 10.18
C PHE A 390 3.89 7.12 9.29
N GLY A 391 3.54 6.08 8.50
CA GLY A 391 4.44 5.48 7.52
C GLY A 391 4.91 6.50 6.46
N ASN A 392 4.02 7.36 5.99
CA ASN A 392 4.38 8.42 5.04
C ASN A 392 5.22 9.54 5.69
N LEU A 393 5.02 9.85 6.98
CA LEU A 393 5.89 10.76 7.71
C LEU A 393 7.31 10.19 7.83
N GLY A 394 7.47 8.89 8.12
CA GLY A 394 8.76 8.20 8.07
C GLY A 394 9.39 8.26 6.68
N GLY A 395 8.58 8.03 5.66
CA GLY A 395 8.97 8.14 4.26
C GLY A 395 9.38 9.54 3.83
N TRP A 396 8.71 10.56 4.32
CA TRP A 396 9.05 11.96 4.07
C TRP A 396 10.40 12.36 4.71
N LEU A 397 10.64 11.89 5.91
CA LEU A 397 11.90 12.16 6.63
C LEU A 397 13.10 11.43 6.01
N SER A 398 12.88 10.24 5.45
CA SER A 398 13.92 9.35 4.94
C SER A 398 14.85 10.00 3.90
N PRO A 399 14.36 10.64 2.81
CA PRO A 399 15.24 11.25 1.82
C PRO A 399 16.11 12.36 2.41
N ILE A 400 15.60 13.13 3.35
CA ILE A 400 16.29 14.25 3.99
C ILE A 400 17.46 13.72 4.83
N VAL A 401 17.17 12.77 5.72
CA VAL A 401 18.16 12.16 6.61
C VAL A 401 19.20 11.38 5.80
N THR A 402 18.77 10.62 4.80
CA THR A 402 19.67 9.87 3.91
C THR A 402 20.63 10.79 3.17
N ALA A 403 20.14 11.89 2.58
CA ALA A 403 20.98 12.86 1.88
C ALA A 403 22.02 13.50 2.82
N TYR A 404 21.60 13.93 4.00
CA TYR A 404 22.50 14.52 5.00
C TYR A 404 23.60 13.55 5.43
N LEU A 405 23.22 12.32 5.79
CA LEU A 405 24.17 11.30 6.21
C LEU A 405 25.10 10.86 5.07
N ALA A 406 24.57 10.73 3.86
CA ALA A 406 25.36 10.35 2.69
C ALA A 406 26.40 11.41 2.34
N ALA A 407 26.05 12.71 2.44
CA ALA A 407 26.94 13.83 2.13
C ALA A 407 28.05 14.00 3.18
N HIS A 408 27.75 13.82 4.48
CA HIS A 408 28.70 14.12 5.56
C HIS A 408 29.46 12.87 6.07
N TYR A 409 28.82 11.68 6.02
CA TYR A 409 29.33 10.46 6.63
C TYR A 409 29.39 9.26 5.68
N GLY A 410 28.97 9.46 4.42
CA GLY A 410 28.95 8.44 3.38
C GLY A 410 27.73 7.53 3.39
N TRP A 411 27.49 6.85 2.29
CA TRP A 411 26.32 6.03 2.03
C TRP A 411 26.17 4.83 2.98
N ASN A 412 27.27 4.24 3.43
CA ASN A 412 27.22 3.13 4.40
C ASN A 412 26.59 3.56 5.72
N ARG A 413 26.86 4.78 6.19
CA ARG A 413 26.25 5.34 7.41
C ARG A 413 24.77 5.68 7.20
N ALA A 414 24.38 6.14 6.02
CA ALA A 414 22.98 6.38 5.67
C ALA A 414 22.17 5.07 5.67
N LEU A 415 22.68 4.00 5.07
CA LEU A 415 22.06 2.68 5.08
C LEU A 415 22.06 2.01 6.45
N LEU A 416 23.12 2.21 7.26
CA LEU A 416 23.13 1.79 8.65
C LEU A 416 22.03 2.47 9.47
N CYS A 417 21.84 3.78 9.30
CA CYS A 417 20.73 4.50 9.92
C CYS A 417 19.38 3.89 9.52
N ALA A 418 19.16 3.62 8.23
CA ALA A 418 17.95 2.96 7.76
C ALA A 418 17.76 1.58 8.40
N SER A 419 18.84 0.78 8.56
CA SER A 419 18.80 -0.52 9.25
C SER A 419 18.41 -0.37 10.72
N VAL A 420 18.98 0.59 11.43
CA VAL A 420 18.67 0.87 12.86
C VAL A 420 17.22 1.32 13.02
N VAL A 421 16.74 2.22 12.17
CA VAL A 421 15.34 2.65 12.19
C VAL A 421 14.42 1.46 11.91
N THR A 422 14.78 0.57 10.99
CA THR A 422 14.01 -0.65 10.70
C THR A 422 13.88 -1.56 11.93
N LEU A 423 14.91 -1.68 12.76
CA LEU A 423 14.81 -2.41 14.03
C LEU A 423 13.83 -1.76 15.01
N GLY A 424 13.67 -0.44 14.95
CA GLY A 424 12.65 0.28 15.72
C GLY A 424 11.24 -0.25 15.45
N ALA A 425 10.92 -0.63 14.21
CA ALA A 425 9.64 -1.23 13.89
C ALA A 425 9.40 -2.57 14.61
N ALA A 426 10.45 -3.41 14.74
CA ALA A 426 10.37 -4.66 15.49
C ALA A 426 10.15 -4.39 17.00
N LEU A 427 10.79 -3.35 17.57
CA LEU A 427 10.59 -2.96 18.96
C LEU A 427 9.17 -2.45 19.22
N PHE A 428 8.65 -1.56 18.36
CA PHE A 428 7.27 -1.04 18.52
C PHE A 428 6.21 -2.12 18.33
N ALA A 429 6.49 -3.22 17.62
CA ALA A 429 5.60 -4.36 17.52
C ALA A 429 5.25 -4.98 18.88
N PHE A 430 6.12 -4.89 19.90
CA PHE A 430 5.82 -5.38 21.26
C PHE A 430 4.73 -4.57 21.97
N LEU A 431 4.43 -3.35 21.55
CA LEU A 431 3.30 -2.56 22.05
C LEU A 431 1.96 -3.04 21.50
N ILE A 432 1.98 -3.75 20.36
CA ILE A 432 0.77 -4.21 19.67
C ILE A 432 0.17 -5.40 20.39
N ARG A 433 -1.12 -5.34 20.71
CA ARG A 433 -1.92 -6.42 21.29
C ARG A 433 -3.10 -6.69 20.35
N ALA A 434 -2.83 -7.48 19.29
CA ALA A 434 -3.80 -7.78 18.22
C ALA A 434 -4.99 -8.66 18.68
N ASP A 435 -4.95 -9.15 19.92
CA ASP A 435 -5.99 -9.90 20.60
C ASP A 435 -7.01 -9.00 21.31
N GLU A 436 -6.69 -7.72 21.55
CA GLU A 436 -7.57 -6.76 22.22
C GLU A 436 -8.37 -5.97 21.16
N SER A 437 -9.68 -6.27 21.03
CA SER A 437 -10.56 -5.49 20.14
C SER A 437 -10.81 -4.09 20.69
N LEU A 438 -10.81 -3.10 19.79
CA LEU A 438 -11.19 -1.72 20.09
C LEU A 438 -12.65 -1.43 19.78
N ASP A 439 -13.36 -2.38 19.17
CA ASP A 439 -14.81 -2.31 19.04
C ASP A 439 -15.43 -2.42 20.45
N ARG A 440 -16.57 -1.81 20.66
CA ARG A 440 -17.25 -1.87 21.96
C ARG A 440 -17.70 -3.30 22.24
N THR A 441 -17.43 -3.76 23.44
CA THR A 441 -18.13 -4.89 24.07
C THR A 441 -19.51 -4.43 24.49
#